data_1e26a47833eb811c27decf6e15517b26
#
_entry.id   1e26a47833eb811c27decf6e15517b26
#
_cell.length_a   1.000
_cell.length_b   1.000
_cell.length_c   1.000
_cell.angle_alpha   90.00
_cell.angle_beta   90.00
_cell.angle_gamma   90.00
#
_symmetry.space_group_name_H-M   'P 1'
#
loop_
_entity.id
_entity.type
_entity.pdbx_description
1 polymer ?
#
loop_
_entity_poly.entity_id
_entity_poly.type
_entity_poly.pdbx_seq_one_letter_code
_entity_poly.pdbx_strand_id
1 'polypeptide(L)'
;FIALKGQYLPLTQSYRIPAKVHNLAMGIINKIKNRIDKSWEPRISQGTIQRHFDVDSIDMSQGDWLILSRTKYLLEEIEASLYRKGFYYKTKHKRNTEKELHEAATSWEHLRQGQLISYKEIENIIKFMGPKNWHAKKIKGMAKGSFYGIDQLVKDYGLQVKTEWYEAFDTAGQTKVNYLRKMRKNGEKLNEPPRIELSTIHAAKGGEATNVVLLTGLTENTMRSYE
;
A
#
# COMPACT_ATOMS: atom_id res chain seq x y z
N PHE A 1 -22.41 -1.37 -32.16
CA PHE A 1 -21.27 -0.57 -32.68
C PHE A 1 -21.72 0.13 -33.95
N ILE A 2 -21.82 1.45 -33.92
CA ILE A 2 -22.01 2.27 -35.11
C ILE A 2 -20.69 2.20 -35.89
N ALA A 3 -20.71 1.66 -37.09
CA ALA A 3 -19.54 1.63 -37.97
C ALA A 3 -19.20 3.08 -38.36
N LEU A 4 -18.24 3.66 -37.67
CA LEU A 4 -17.63 4.92 -38.05
C LEU A 4 -16.87 4.69 -39.35
N LYS A 5 -17.29 5.33 -40.44
CA LYS A 5 -16.55 5.39 -41.72
C LYS A 5 -15.33 6.29 -41.47
N GLY A 6 -14.20 5.70 -41.17
CA GLY A 6 -12.92 6.39 -40.97
C GLY A 6 -11.75 5.53 -41.43
N GLN A 7 -10.60 6.14 -41.72
CA GLN A 7 -9.35 5.40 -41.90
C GLN A 7 -8.87 4.79 -40.61
N TYR A 8 -8.59 3.48 -40.66
CA TYR A 8 -8.00 2.78 -39.51
C TYR A 8 -6.47 2.93 -39.57
N LEU A 9 -5.92 3.68 -38.62
CA LEU A 9 -4.47 3.83 -38.45
C LEU A 9 -4.04 3.08 -37.18
N PRO A 10 -3.39 1.92 -37.28
CA PRO A 10 -2.90 1.20 -36.13
C PRO A 10 -1.69 1.95 -35.52
N LEU A 11 -1.67 2.05 -34.17
CA LEU A 11 -0.47 2.47 -33.45
C LEU A 11 0.50 1.29 -33.43
N THR A 12 1.68 1.47 -34.03
CA THR A 12 2.66 0.39 -34.23
C THR A 12 3.79 0.38 -33.21
N GLN A 13 3.91 1.39 -32.35
CA GLN A 13 4.96 1.46 -31.35
C GLN A 13 4.39 1.45 -29.93
N SER A 14 4.94 0.59 -29.08
CA SER A 14 4.71 0.62 -27.63
C SER A 14 5.90 1.24 -26.89
N TYR A 15 5.63 2.25 -26.07
CA TYR A 15 6.64 2.88 -25.21
C TYR A 15 6.66 2.28 -23.79
N ARG A 16 5.75 1.36 -23.49
CA ARG A 16 5.62 0.75 -22.16
C ARG A 16 6.19 -0.65 -22.08
N ILE A 17 5.88 -1.49 -23.04
CA ILE A 17 6.06 -2.94 -22.95
C ILE A 17 7.43 -3.34 -23.45
N PRO A 18 8.27 -3.97 -22.60
CA PRO A 18 9.59 -4.48 -22.99
C PRO A 18 9.47 -5.70 -23.93
N ALA A 19 10.54 -5.99 -24.67
CA ALA A 19 10.56 -7.03 -25.70
C ALA A 19 10.16 -8.42 -25.20
N LYS A 20 10.68 -8.87 -24.04
CA LYS A 20 10.32 -10.20 -23.50
C LYS A 20 8.85 -10.29 -23.11
N VAL A 21 8.28 -9.23 -22.52
CA VAL A 21 6.84 -9.18 -22.16
C VAL A 21 5.99 -9.14 -23.42
N HIS A 22 6.39 -8.38 -24.44
CA HIS A 22 5.76 -8.37 -25.75
C HIS A 22 5.69 -9.78 -26.35
N ASN A 23 6.81 -10.48 -26.43
CA ASN A 23 6.88 -11.83 -27.01
C ASN A 23 5.96 -12.82 -26.27
N LEU A 24 5.92 -12.75 -24.91
CA LEU A 24 4.99 -13.56 -24.12
C LEU A 24 3.53 -13.22 -24.45
N ALA A 25 3.19 -11.93 -24.52
CA ALA A 25 1.85 -11.47 -24.86
C ALA A 25 1.43 -11.90 -26.26
N MET A 26 2.32 -11.78 -27.24
CA MET A 26 2.05 -12.23 -28.62
C MET A 26 1.83 -13.74 -28.69
N GLY A 27 2.58 -14.55 -27.93
CA GLY A 27 2.37 -15.99 -27.82
C GLY A 27 0.97 -16.37 -27.29
N ILE A 28 0.37 -15.53 -26.45
CA ILE A 28 -1.01 -15.71 -25.95
C ILE A 28 -2.03 -15.21 -26.97
N ILE A 29 -1.83 -13.99 -27.47
CA ILE A 29 -2.76 -13.32 -28.40
C ILE A 29 -2.92 -14.13 -29.70
N ASN A 30 -1.85 -14.72 -30.20
CA ASN A 30 -1.88 -15.51 -31.46
C ASN A 30 -2.75 -16.78 -31.37
N LYS A 31 -3.14 -17.20 -30.18
CA LYS A 31 -4.11 -18.31 -29.97
C LYS A 31 -5.56 -17.88 -30.13
N ILE A 32 -5.85 -16.58 -30.15
CA ILE A 32 -7.23 -16.05 -30.29
C ILE A 32 -7.62 -16.09 -31.78
N LYS A 33 -8.68 -16.85 -32.08
CA LYS A 33 -9.14 -17.07 -33.50
C LYS A 33 -9.76 -15.82 -34.13
N ASN A 34 -10.61 -15.11 -33.35
CA ASN A 34 -11.34 -13.93 -33.88
C ASN A 34 -10.67 -12.65 -33.34
N ARG A 35 -9.66 -12.17 -34.05
CA ARG A 35 -8.96 -10.93 -33.73
C ARG A 35 -8.63 -10.12 -34.97
N ILE A 36 -8.43 -8.83 -34.81
CA ILE A 36 -7.85 -7.98 -35.83
C ILE A 36 -6.33 -8.19 -35.78
N ASP A 37 -5.72 -8.55 -36.87
CA ASP A 37 -4.27 -8.65 -36.98
C ASP A 37 -3.65 -7.27 -36.82
N LYS A 38 -2.77 -7.15 -35.85
CA LYS A 38 -2.06 -5.94 -35.52
C LYS A 38 -0.61 -6.27 -35.21
N SER A 39 0.27 -5.71 -35.98
CA SER A 39 1.70 -5.70 -35.71
C SER A 39 2.07 -4.44 -34.94
N TRP A 40 2.87 -4.58 -33.89
CA TRP A 40 3.39 -3.48 -33.11
C TRP A 40 4.73 -3.85 -32.48
N GLU A 41 5.57 -2.82 -32.28
CA GLU A 41 6.92 -2.98 -31.78
C GLU A 41 6.97 -2.69 -30.25
N PRO A 42 7.72 -3.48 -29.48
CA PRO A 42 7.97 -3.19 -28.08
C PRO A 42 8.92 -1.99 -27.91
N ARG A 43 9.03 -1.48 -26.69
CA ARG A 43 10.11 -0.55 -26.36
C ARG A 43 11.48 -1.26 -26.46
N ILE A 44 12.55 -0.48 -26.63
CA ILE A 44 13.93 -0.97 -26.83
C ILE A 44 14.41 -1.90 -25.70
N SER A 45 13.98 -1.69 -24.44
CA SER A 45 14.45 -2.48 -23.31
C SER A 45 13.95 -3.94 -23.38
N GLN A 46 14.82 -4.88 -22.97
CA GLN A 46 14.49 -6.30 -22.96
C GLN A 46 13.45 -6.69 -21.90
N GLY A 47 13.52 -6.08 -20.73
CA GLY A 47 12.73 -6.49 -19.57
C GLY A 47 13.11 -7.86 -19.01
N THR A 48 12.43 -8.27 -17.93
CA THR A 48 12.65 -9.56 -17.28
C THR A 48 11.31 -10.23 -17.00
N ILE A 49 11.25 -11.56 -17.17
CA ILE A 49 10.12 -12.38 -16.78
C ILE A 49 10.65 -13.48 -15.87
N GLN A 50 10.06 -13.62 -14.71
CA GLN A 50 10.35 -14.66 -13.73
C GLN A 50 9.06 -15.39 -13.35
N ARG A 51 9.17 -16.65 -12.95
CA ARG A 51 8.07 -17.46 -12.43
C ARG A 51 8.33 -17.78 -10.99
N HIS A 52 7.38 -17.51 -10.14
CA HIS A 52 7.42 -17.81 -8.72
C HIS A 52 6.21 -18.68 -8.36
N PHE A 53 6.42 -19.66 -7.49
CA PHE A 53 5.34 -20.50 -6.98
C PHE A 53 4.57 -19.81 -5.86
N ASP A 54 5.25 -18.89 -5.16
CA ASP A 54 4.71 -18.15 -4.03
C ASP A 54 5.09 -16.66 -4.15
N VAL A 55 4.11 -15.80 -3.93
CA VAL A 55 4.33 -14.33 -3.90
C VAL A 55 5.23 -13.94 -2.73
N ASP A 56 5.25 -14.73 -1.66
CA ASP A 56 6.10 -14.49 -0.51
C ASP A 56 7.60 -14.64 -0.80
N SER A 57 7.96 -15.33 -1.88
CA SER A 57 9.34 -15.45 -2.36
C SER A 57 9.83 -14.23 -3.15
N ILE A 58 8.93 -13.28 -3.49
CA ILE A 58 9.29 -12.09 -4.25
C ILE A 58 9.76 -11.01 -3.29
N ASP A 59 10.99 -10.52 -3.51
CA ASP A 59 11.48 -9.35 -2.78
C ASP A 59 10.87 -8.06 -3.32
N MET A 60 9.94 -7.50 -2.56
CA MET A 60 9.27 -6.23 -2.86
C MET A 60 9.82 -5.06 -2.02
N SER A 61 11.02 -5.19 -1.47
CA SER A 61 11.62 -4.15 -0.62
C SER A 61 11.91 -2.84 -1.37
N GLN A 62 12.07 -2.90 -2.70
CA GLN A 62 12.38 -1.76 -3.54
C GLN A 62 11.48 -1.70 -4.78
N GLY A 63 11.33 -0.48 -5.32
CA GLY A 63 10.62 -0.23 -6.59
C GLY A 63 9.09 -0.17 -6.45
N ASP A 64 8.44 0.15 -7.57
CA ASP A 64 6.99 0.21 -7.67
C ASP A 64 6.43 -1.12 -8.14
N TRP A 65 5.40 -1.60 -7.50
CA TRP A 65 4.82 -2.90 -7.74
C TRP A 65 3.32 -2.82 -8.02
N LEU A 66 2.88 -3.51 -9.05
CA LEU A 66 1.46 -3.72 -9.36
C LEU A 66 1.16 -5.21 -9.31
N ILE A 67 0.37 -5.63 -8.34
CA ILE A 67 -0.03 -7.03 -8.16
C ILE A 67 -1.43 -7.20 -8.72
N LEU A 68 -1.54 -8.08 -9.71
CA LEU A 68 -2.74 -8.30 -10.49
C LEU A 68 -3.29 -9.70 -10.30
N SER A 69 -4.60 -9.80 -10.16
CA SER A 69 -5.32 -11.06 -10.20
C SER A 69 -6.58 -10.98 -11.05
N ARG A 70 -7.15 -12.11 -11.40
CA ARG A 70 -8.43 -12.18 -12.11
C ARG A 70 -9.59 -11.72 -11.21
N THR A 71 -9.57 -12.08 -9.94
CA THR A 71 -10.63 -11.81 -8.96
C THR A 71 -10.08 -11.16 -7.71
N LYS A 72 -10.91 -10.40 -6.98
CA LYS A 72 -10.51 -9.76 -5.71
C LYS A 72 -10.14 -10.79 -4.63
N TYR A 73 -10.83 -11.93 -4.62
CA TYR A 73 -10.61 -12.99 -3.64
C TYR A 73 -9.14 -13.45 -3.59
N LEU A 74 -8.50 -13.61 -4.75
CA LEU A 74 -7.09 -14.01 -4.83
C LEU A 74 -6.12 -12.93 -4.30
N LEU A 75 -6.58 -11.70 -4.12
CA LEU A 75 -5.75 -10.62 -3.54
C LEU A 75 -5.79 -10.60 -2.01
N GLU A 76 -6.78 -11.24 -1.36
CA GLU A 76 -6.94 -11.18 0.09
C GLU A 76 -5.78 -11.84 0.84
N GLU A 77 -5.29 -12.97 0.35
CA GLU A 77 -4.11 -13.64 0.93
C GLU A 77 -2.85 -12.80 0.75
N ILE A 78 -2.71 -12.16 -0.42
CA ILE A 78 -1.59 -11.26 -0.69
C ILE A 78 -1.65 -10.02 0.19
N GLU A 79 -2.86 -9.44 0.35
CA GLU A 79 -3.07 -8.32 1.27
C GLU A 79 -2.65 -8.69 2.70
N ALA A 80 -3.07 -9.85 3.18
CA ALA A 80 -2.70 -10.35 4.50
C ALA A 80 -1.18 -10.59 4.64
N SER A 81 -0.53 -11.09 3.59
CA SER A 81 0.92 -11.28 3.57
C SER A 81 1.68 -9.95 3.63
N LEU A 82 1.32 -8.98 2.78
CA LEU A 82 1.92 -7.65 2.78
C LEU A 82 1.76 -6.96 4.14
N TYR A 83 0.58 -7.10 4.76
CA TYR A 83 0.32 -6.57 6.09
C TYR A 83 1.23 -7.24 7.15
N ARG A 84 1.32 -8.57 7.14
CA ARG A 84 2.21 -9.30 8.08
C ARG A 84 3.68 -8.93 7.91
N LYS A 85 4.12 -8.69 6.67
CA LYS A 85 5.50 -8.30 6.34
C LYS A 85 5.79 -6.82 6.61
N GLY A 86 4.77 -6.00 6.78
CA GLY A 86 4.93 -4.57 7.03
C GLY A 86 5.23 -3.77 5.79
N PHE A 87 4.68 -4.14 4.65
CA PHE A 87 4.74 -3.33 3.44
C PHE A 87 3.57 -2.35 3.37
N TYR A 88 3.84 -1.14 2.85
CA TYR A 88 2.82 -0.15 2.61
C TYR A 88 2.19 -0.35 1.23
N TYR A 89 0.89 -0.64 1.21
CA TYR A 89 0.17 -0.93 -0.02
C TYR A 89 -1.18 -0.21 -0.08
N LYS A 90 -1.73 -0.11 -1.28
CA LYS A 90 -3.11 0.32 -1.54
C LYS A 90 -3.85 -0.74 -2.35
N THR A 91 -5.14 -0.85 -2.11
CA THR A 91 -6.09 -1.47 -3.04
C THR A 91 -6.80 -0.37 -3.81
N LYS A 92 -7.43 -0.67 -4.94
CA LYS A 92 -8.13 0.35 -5.77
C LYS A 92 -9.09 1.25 -4.97
N HIS A 93 -9.67 0.73 -3.87
CA HIS A 93 -10.73 1.41 -3.14
C HIS A 93 -10.34 1.92 -1.75
N LYS A 94 -9.21 1.52 -1.23
CA LYS A 94 -8.73 2.01 0.08
C LYS A 94 -7.21 2.00 0.13
N ARG A 95 -6.65 2.92 0.90
CA ARG A 95 -5.28 2.81 1.37
C ARG A 95 -5.29 1.95 2.62
N ASN A 96 -4.41 0.96 2.71
CA ASN A 96 -4.15 0.28 3.97
C ASN A 96 -3.19 1.15 4.77
N THR A 97 -3.73 2.08 5.54
CA THR A 97 -2.94 2.97 6.38
C THR A 97 -3.52 3.01 7.77
N GLU A 98 -2.69 2.77 8.72
CA GLU A 98 -2.91 3.20 10.09
C GLU A 98 -2.41 4.66 10.25
N LYS A 99 -2.94 5.54 9.40
CA LYS A 99 -2.44 6.92 9.28
C LYS A 99 -2.46 7.67 10.59
N GLU A 100 -3.57 7.62 11.31
CA GLU A 100 -3.70 8.30 12.61
C GLU A 100 -2.71 7.73 13.64
N LEU A 101 -2.52 6.42 13.69
CA LEU A 101 -1.57 5.78 14.57
C LEU A 101 -0.13 6.16 14.19
N HIS A 102 0.18 6.24 12.91
CA HIS A 102 1.51 6.67 12.44
C HIS A 102 1.79 8.12 12.80
N GLU A 103 0.85 9.02 12.56
CA GLU A 103 0.97 10.44 12.93
C GLU A 103 1.15 10.59 14.44
N ALA A 104 0.33 9.88 15.24
CA ALA A 104 0.46 9.90 16.69
C ALA A 104 1.82 9.38 17.15
N ALA A 105 2.30 8.26 16.59
CA ALA A 105 3.59 7.69 16.92
C ALA A 105 4.76 8.62 16.54
N THR A 106 4.64 9.35 15.45
CA THR A 106 5.65 10.32 15.01
C THR A 106 5.69 11.53 15.96
N SER A 107 4.54 12.11 16.26
CA SER A 107 4.43 13.24 17.21
C SER A 107 4.88 12.83 18.61
N TRP A 108 4.62 11.59 19.03
CA TRP A 108 5.11 11.05 20.29
C TRP A 108 6.65 10.98 20.36
N GLU A 109 7.30 10.49 19.30
CA GLU A 109 8.76 10.43 19.25
C GLU A 109 9.39 11.84 19.20
N HIS A 110 8.78 12.79 18.48
CA HIS A 110 9.21 14.19 18.54
C HIS A 110 9.14 14.75 19.96
N LEU A 111 8.05 14.47 20.67
CA LEU A 111 7.86 14.89 22.06
C LEU A 111 8.92 14.27 22.99
N ARG A 112 9.24 12.97 22.82
CA ARG A 112 10.28 12.27 23.58
C ARG A 112 11.69 12.83 23.33
N GLN A 113 11.92 13.33 22.11
CA GLN A 113 13.18 13.99 21.73
C GLN A 113 13.28 15.45 22.20
N GLY A 114 12.30 15.91 23.01
CA GLY A 114 12.29 17.26 23.57
C GLY A 114 11.68 18.33 22.65
N GLN A 115 11.08 17.93 21.51
CA GLN A 115 10.36 18.86 20.65
C GLN A 115 9.00 19.19 21.26
N LEU A 116 8.51 20.38 20.95
CA LEU A 116 7.16 20.79 21.31
C LEU A 116 6.16 20.28 20.28
N ILE A 117 5.01 19.78 20.75
CA ILE A 117 3.90 19.34 19.89
C ILE A 117 2.64 20.18 20.14
N SER A 118 1.80 20.30 19.11
CA SER A 118 0.55 21.05 19.19
C SER A 118 -0.55 20.32 19.96
N TYR A 119 -1.53 21.03 20.41
CA TYR A 119 -2.75 20.48 21.02
C TYR A 119 -3.42 19.39 20.14
N LYS A 120 -3.47 19.59 18.81
CA LYS A 120 -4.05 18.64 17.86
C LYS A 120 -3.29 17.31 17.82
N GLU A 121 -1.96 17.37 17.89
CA GLU A 121 -1.12 16.17 17.97
C GLU A 121 -1.33 15.44 19.30
N ILE A 122 -1.50 16.16 20.40
CA ILE A 122 -1.86 15.59 21.70
C ILE A 122 -3.23 14.89 21.63
N GLU A 123 -4.24 15.51 21.03
CA GLU A 123 -5.55 14.87 20.84
C GLU A 123 -5.44 13.56 20.03
N ASN A 124 -4.55 13.51 19.06
CA ASN A 124 -4.32 12.28 18.28
C ASN A 124 -3.60 11.21 19.11
N ILE A 125 -2.55 11.58 19.86
CA ILE A 125 -1.80 10.66 20.72
C ILE A 125 -2.72 10.00 21.77
N ILE A 126 -3.54 10.78 22.44
CA ILE A 126 -4.36 10.29 23.57
C ILE A 126 -5.45 9.30 23.13
N LYS A 127 -5.81 9.23 21.86
CA LYS A 127 -6.71 8.20 21.32
C LYS A 127 -6.15 6.79 21.48
N PHE A 128 -4.84 6.67 21.53
CA PHE A 128 -4.10 5.41 21.60
C PHE A 128 -3.55 5.08 22.99
N MET A 129 -3.80 5.95 23.98
CA MET A 129 -3.36 5.75 25.36
C MET A 129 -4.55 5.50 26.27
N GLY A 130 -4.46 4.44 27.09
CA GLY A 130 -5.41 4.16 28.15
C GLY A 130 -5.23 5.07 29.37
N PRO A 131 -6.21 5.08 30.29
CA PRO A 131 -6.17 5.92 31.50
C PRO A 131 -4.94 5.67 32.40
N LYS A 132 -4.33 4.49 32.29
CA LYS A 132 -3.09 4.13 32.99
C LYS A 132 -1.91 4.99 32.55
N ASN A 133 -1.81 5.26 31.26
CA ASN A 133 -0.69 6.01 30.69
C ASN A 133 -1.00 7.50 30.58
N TRP A 134 -2.21 7.85 30.16
CA TRP A 134 -2.67 9.23 30.11
C TRP A 134 -4.19 9.32 30.01
N HIS A 135 -4.81 10.06 30.92
CA HIS A 135 -6.26 10.14 30.98
C HIS A 135 -6.80 11.29 30.14
N ALA A 136 -7.70 11.00 29.16
CA ALA A 136 -8.27 11.99 28.26
C ALA A 136 -8.90 13.21 28.93
N LYS A 137 -9.45 13.07 30.15
CA LYS A 137 -10.01 14.20 30.93
C LYS A 137 -8.93 15.19 31.39
N LYS A 138 -7.68 14.78 31.51
CA LYS A 138 -6.59 15.65 31.96
C LYS A 138 -6.17 16.70 30.94
N ILE A 139 -6.48 16.50 29.65
CA ILE A 139 -6.22 17.50 28.59
C ILE A 139 -7.30 18.59 28.54
N LYS A 140 -8.40 18.45 29.28
CA LYS A 140 -9.40 19.53 29.38
C LYS A 140 -8.76 20.74 30.03
N GLY A 141 -8.88 21.90 29.40
CA GLY A 141 -8.26 23.14 29.87
C GLY A 141 -6.93 23.48 29.19
N MET A 142 -6.39 22.60 28.35
CA MET A 142 -5.27 22.94 27.47
C MET A 142 -5.69 23.96 26.42
N ALA A 143 -4.83 24.95 26.16
CA ALA A 143 -5.10 25.96 25.12
C ALA A 143 -4.87 25.36 23.71
N LYS A 144 -5.90 25.40 22.87
CA LYS A 144 -5.90 24.75 21.54
C LYS A 144 -4.85 25.29 20.56
N GLY A 145 -4.38 26.53 20.75
CA GLY A 145 -3.36 27.15 19.90
C GLY A 145 -1.93 27.05 20.44
N SER A 146 -1.71 26.34 21.55
CA SER A 146 -0.42 26.26 22.22
C SER A 146 0.34 24.97 21.86
N PHE A 147 1.65 25.03 22.13
CA PHE A 147 2.57 23.90 22.03
C PHE A 147 3.01 23.44 23.41
N TYR A 148 3.29 22.16 23.56
CA TYR A 148 3.54 21.52 24.84
C TYR A 148 4.74 20.60 24.77
N GLY A 149 5.58 20.64 25.81
CA GLY A 149 6.71 19.75 25.99
C GLY A 149 6.38 18.60 26.95
N ILE A 150 7.15 17.52 26.90
CA ILE A 150 6.90 16.29 27.65
C ILE A 150 6.89 16.52 29.18
N ASP A 151 7.78 17.35 29.70
CA ASP A 151 7.86 17.62 31.16
C ASP A 151 6.65 18.40 31.67
N GLN A 152 6.15 19.33 30.86
CA GLN A 152 4.90 20.04 31.15
C GLN A 152 3.70 19.09 31.15
N LEU A 153 3.63 18.16 30.17
CA LEU A 153 2.55 17.18 30.10
C LEU A 153 2.55 16.24 31.31
N VAL A 154 3.72 15.85 31.80
CA VAL A 154 3.86 15.06 33.02
C VAL A 154 3.41 15.84 34.23
N LYS A 155 3.93 17.05 34.41
CA LYS A 155 3.72 17.86 35.63
C LYS A 155 2.28 18.38 35.71
N ASP A 156 1.78 18.96 34.64
CA ASP A 156 0.54 19.74 34.70
C ASP A 156 -0.68 18.95 34.19
N TYR A 157 -0.47 17.99 33.25
CA TYR A 157 -1.54 17.28 32.57
C TYR A 157 -1.57 15.77 32.81
N GLY A 158 -0.74 15.29 33.73
CA GLY A 158 -0.81 13.92 34.26
C GLY A 158 -0.44 12.81 33.29
N LEU A 159 0.47 13.07 32.36
CA LEU A 159 1.12 12.03 31.55
C LEU A 159 1.96 11.14 32.49
N GLN A 160 1.76 9.79 32.44
CA GLN A 160 2.39 8.84 33.33
C GLN A 160 3.55 8.07 32.69
N VAL A 161 3.71 8.13 31.37
CA VAL A 161 4.64 7.29 30.61
C VAL A 161 5.50 8.13 29.68
N LYS A 162 6.78 7.74 29.54
CA LYS A 162 7.75 8.34 28.60
C LYS A 162 8.47 7.29 27.73
N THR A 163 7.97 6.05 27.71
CA THR A 163 8.53 4.94 26.90
C THR A 163 8.28 5.13 25.41
N GLU A 164 8.82 4.24 24.59
CA GLU A 164 8.56 4.22 23.16
C GLU A 164 7.07 4.14 22.85
N TRP A 165 6.67 4.69 21.68
CA TRP A 165 5.26 4.77 21.30
C TRP A 165 4.55 3.40 21.30
N TYR A 166 5.24 2.32 20.94
CA TYR A 166 4.65 0.98 20.88
C TYR A 166 4.38 0.35 22.27
N GLU A 167 4.93 0.92 23.34
CA GLU A 167 4.63 0.58 24.72
C GLU A 167 3.64 1.56 25.33
N ALA A 168 3.79 2.85 24.99
CA ALA A 168 2.95 3.92 25.50
C ALA A 168 1.51 3.84 24.97
N PHE A 169 1.31 3.35 23.74
CA PHE A 169 0.01 3.26 23.07
C PHE A 169 -0.71 1.95 23.37
N ASP A 170 -1.05 1.73 24.61
CA ASP A 170 -1.59 0.49 25.14
C ASP A 170 -3.01 0.14 24.64
N THR A 171 -3.71 1.09 24.01
CA THR A 171 -5.04 0.87 23.39
C THR A 171 -5.00 0.76 21.86
N ALA A 172 -3.83 0.88 21.24
CA ALA A 172 -3.70 0.87 19.78
C ALA A 172 -3.97 -0.50 19.11
N GLY A 173 -3.96 -1.58 19.88
CA GLY A 173 -4.08 -2.95 19.39
C GLY A 173 -2.75 -3.49 18.82
N GLN A 174 -2.33 -4.64 19.36
CA GLN A 174 -0.99 -5.20 19.12
C GLN A 174 -0.71 -5.49 17.65
N THR A 175 -1.71 -5.92 16.88
CA THR A 175 -1.57 -6.20 15.45
C THR A 175 -1.19 -4.94 14.66
N LYS A 176 -1.86 -3.81 14.94
CA LYS A 176 -1.57 -2.51 14.30
C LYS A 176 -0.21 -1.98 14.69
N VAL A 177 0.13 -2.07 15.97
CA VAL A 177 1.44 -1.69 16.49
C VAL A 177 2.56 -2.48 15.81
N ASN A 178 2.41 -3.81 15.70
CA ASN A 178 3.39 -4.67 15.06
C ASN A 178 3.53 -4.35 13.56
N TYR A 179 2.42 -4.10 12.88
CA TYR A 179 2.44 -3.70 11.47
C TYR A 179 3.21 -2.40 11.28
N LEU A 180 2.87 -1.35 12.04
CA LEU A 180 3.55 -0.05 11.94
C LEU A 180 5.04 -0.13 12.30
N ARG A 181 5.43 -0.93 13.29
CA ARG A 181 6.85 -1.18 13.61
C ARG A 181 7.59 -1.80 12.43
N LYS A 182 6.99 -2.81 11.78
CA LYS A 182 7.57 -3.45 10.60
C LYS A 182 7.67 -2.50 9.42
N MET A 183 6.62 -1.70 9.15
CA MET A 183 6.66 -0.68 8.10
C MET A 183 7.81 0.31 8.30
N ARG A 184 8.00 0.81 9.51
CA ARG A 184 9.12 1.71 9.84
C ARG A 184 10.47 1.02 9.66
N LYS A 185 10.61 -0.24 10.09
CA LYS A 185 11.82 -1.03 9.89
C LYS A 185 12.13 -1.26 8.41
N ASN A 186 11.12 -1.43 7.59
CA ASN A 186 11.24 -1.60 6.14
C ASN A 186 11.50 -0.27 5.40
N GLY A 187 11.52 0.87 6.11
CA GLY A 187 11.70 2.19 5.50
C GLY A 187 10.50 2.68 4.69
N GLU A 188 9.31 2.11 4.92
CA GLU A 188 8.09 2.54 4.25
C GLU A 188 7.67 3.95 4.71
N LYS A 189 7.30 4.80 3.77
CA LYS A 189 6.97 6.20 4.01
C LYS A 189 5.47 6.44 3.85
N LEU A 190 4.77 6.66 4.95
CA LEU A 190 3.33 6.86 4.96
C LEU A 190 2.88 8.25 4.46
N ASN A 191 3.79 9.21 4.37
CA ASN A 191 3.56 10.53 3.77
C ASN A 191 3.65 10.52 2.24
N GLU A 192 4.18 9.45 1.64
CA GLU A 192 4.25 9.22 0.20
C GLU A 192 3.13 8.26 -0.26
N PRO A 193 2.77 8.24 -1.55
CA PRO A 193 1.87 7.21 -2.07
C PRO A 193 2.45 5.81 -1.87
N PRO A 194 1.61 4.80 -1.55
CA PRO A 194 2.07 3.43 -1.47
C PRO A 194 2.70 2.97 -2.80
N ARG A 195 3.88 2.40 -2.73
CA ARG A 195 4.61 1.87 -3.89
C ARG A 195 4.12 0.48 -4.34
N ILE A 196 3.30 -0.18 -3.53
CA ILE A 196 2.66 -1.46 -3.88
C ILE A 196 1.16 -1.22 -4.10
N GLU A 197 0.66 -1.60 -5.25
CA GLU A 197 -0.77 -1.53 -5.58
C GLU A 197 -1.32 -2.92 -5.89
N LEU A 198 -2.45 -3.28 -5.26
CA LEU A 198 -3.22 -4.49 -5.56
C LEU A 198 -4.44 -4.13 -6.39
N SER A 199 -4.62 -4.80 -7.50
CA SER A 199 -5.74 -4.56 -8.41
C SER A 199 -6.18 -5.82 -9.14
N THR A 200 -7.42 -5.82 -9.62
CA THR A 200 -7.80 -6.83 -10.60
C THR A 200 -7.31 -6.42 -11.99
N ILE A 201 -7.08 -7.40 -12.88
CA ILE A 201 -6.65 -7.16 -14.27
C ILE A 201 -7.55 -6.14 -14.97
N HIS A 202 -8.88 -6.23 -14.75
CA HIS A 202 -9.84 -5.30 -15.36
C HIS A 202 -9.71 -3.88 -14.83
N ALA A 203 -9.54 -3.76 -13.50
CA ALA A 203 -9.46 -2.48 -12.84
C ALA A 203 -8.14 -1.75 -13.11
N ALA A 204 -7.07 -2.50 -13.40
CA ALA A 204 -5.74 -1.96 -13.74
C ALA A 204 -5.59 -1.55 -15.20
N LYS A 205 -6.63 -1.69 -16.04
CA LYS A 205 -6.55 -1.31 -17.45
C LYS A 205 -6.06 0.13 -17.59
N GLY A 206 -4.98 0.32 -18.35
CA GLY A 206 -4.32 1.62 -18.56
C GLY A 206 -3.28 1.98 -17.48
N GLY A 207 -3.17 1.20 -16.41
CA GLY A 207 -2.12 1.36 -15.40
C GLY A 207 -0.76 0.84 -15.87
N GLU A 208 0.29 1.27 -15.19
CA GLU A 208 1.66 0.82 -15.41
C GLU A 208 2.44 0.83 -14.10
N ALA A 209 3.42 -0.05 -13.99
CA ALA A 209 4.39 -0.10 -12.89
C ALA A 209 5.70 -0.67 -13.40
N THR A 210 6.79 -0.38 -12.69
CA THR A 210 8.12 -0.93 -13.02
C THR A 210 8.15 -2.45 -12.88
N ASN A 211 7.49 -2.97 -11.84
CA ASN A 211 7.38 -4.39 -11.55
C ASN A 211 5.90 -4.80 -11.52
N VAL A 212 5.56 -5.88 -12.23
CA VAL A 212 4.20 -6.40 -12.28
C VAL A 212 4.20 -7.86 -11.86
N VAL A 213 3.40 -8.20 -10.86
CA VAL A 213 3.11 -9.58 -10.47
C VAL A 213 1.75 -9.96 -11.00
N LEU A 214 1.67 -11.00 -11.81
CA LEU A 214 0.41 -11.54 -12.30
C LEU A 214 0.12 -12.88 -11.62
N LEU A 215 -0.92 -12.93 -10.80
CA LEU A 215 -1.41 -14.17 -10.22
C LEU A 215 -2.16 -14.96 -11.29
N THR A 216 -1.70 -16.17 -11.57
CA THR A 216 -2.26 -17.06 -12.60
C THR A 216 -3.31 -18.02 -12.05
N GLY A 217 -3.55 -18.02 -10.73
CA GLY A 217 -4.60 -18.82 -10.10
C GLY A 217 -5.99 -18.46 -10.65
N LEU A 218 -6.83 -19.48 -10.85
CA LEU A 218 -8.21 -19.35 -11.26
C LEU A 218 -9.12 -19.88 -10.13
N THR A 219 -10.24 -19.22 -9.89
CA THR A 219 -11.29 -19.76 -9.02
C THR A 219 -12.12 -20.78 -9.79
N GLU A 220 -12.78 -21.71 -9.08
CA GLU A 220 -13.67 -22.70 -9.72
C GLU A 220 -14.72 -22.06 -10.63
N ASN A 221 -15.34 -20.95 -10.20
CA ASN A 221 -16.31 -20.22 -11.02
C ASN A 221 -15.69 -19.66 -12.30
N THR A 222 -14.43 -19.26 -12.25
CA THR A 222 -13.72 -18.80 -13.44
C THR A 222 -13.39 -19.97 -14.36
N MET A 223 -13.01 -21.12 -13.82
CA MET A 223 -12.73 -22.33 -14.59
C MET A 223 -13.96 -22.83 -15.33
N ARG A 224 -15.12 -22.91 -14.65
CA ARG A 224 -16.40 -23.31 -15.25
C ARG A 224 -16.86 -22.43 -16.42
N SER A 225 -16.42 -21.19 -16.49
CA SER A 225 -16.74 -20.27 -17.61
C SER A 225 -15.93 -20.53 -18.87
N TYR A 226 -14.96 -21.45 -18.84
CA TYR A 226 -14.14 -21.87 -19.99
C TYR A 226 -14.51 -23.25 -20.55
N GLU A 227 -15.42 -23.97 -19.87
CA GLU A 227 -16.07 -25.19 -20.36
C GLU A 227 -17.31 -24.82 -21.20
#